data_aee356ac16d6197ebc26bd868cbc2f6a
#
_entry.id   aee356ac16d6197ebc26bd868cbc2f6a
#
_cell.length_a   1.000
_cell.length_b   1.000
_cell.length_c   1.000
_cell.angle_alpha   90.00
_cell.angle_beta   90.00
_cell.angle_gamma   90.00
#
_symmetry.space_group_name_H-M   'P 1'
#
loop_
_entity.id
_entity.type
_entity.pdbx_description
1 polymer ?
#
loop_
_entity_poly.entity_id
_entity_poly.type
_entity_poly.pdbx_seq_one_letter_code
_entity_poly.pdbx_strand_id
1 'polypeptide(L)'
;LLASSAASDVYKRQDMNVIAGNGLVGIVYDVSSHTAKVRTIINDTSMVSAMFLKTNDACIVNGSLDTMEDGYLEVVYISKDAKVKNGDELVTSYVSSKFNEGITIGKVSDLKLDSTKLTKTAKVTPVVDFKHLKEVLVITDLKKTKNLDEETKE
;
A
#
# COMPACT_ATOMS: atom_id res chain seq x y z
N LEU A 1 -10.78 1.01 -10.42
CA LEU A 1 -9.91 1.38 -11.52
C LEU A 1 -9.74 0.20 -12.48
N LEU A 2 -9.98 0.43 -13.76
CA LEU A 2 -9.72 -0.52 -14.82
C LEU A 2 -8.39 -0.16 -15.50
N ALA A 3 -7.46 -1.10 -15.52
CA ALA A 3 -6.25 -0.97 -16.31
C ALA A 3 -6.36 -1.79 -17.58
N SER A 4 -6.21 -1.14 -18.73
CA SER A 4 -6.15 -1.82 -20.02
C SER A 4 -4.71 -1.82 -20.54
N SER A 5 -4.31 -2.92 -21.14
CA SER A 5 -3.01 -3.03 -21.81
C SER A 5 -3.25 -3.07 -23.32
N ALA A 6 -2.80 -2.05 -24.03
CA ALA A 6 -2.94 -1.98 -25.47
C ALA A 6 -1.84 -2.70 -26.26
N ALA A 7 -0.79 -3.21 -25.62
CA ALA A 7 0.41 -3.60 -26.36
C ALA A 7 1.33 -4.63 -25.71
N SER A 8 0.89 -5.48 -24.81
CA SER A 8 1.83 -6.49 -24.35
C SER A 8 1.21 -7.85 -24.08
N ASP A 9 1.89 -8.88 -24.55
CA ASP A 9 1.69 -10.29 -24.23
C ASP A 9 2.00 -10.62 -22.76
N VAL A 10 2.01 -9.61 -21.85
CA VAL A 10 2.25 -9.81 -20.43
C VAL A 10 0.96 -10.27 -19.78
N TYR A 11 0.94 -11.50 -19.30
CA TYR A 11 -0.15 -12.03 -18.50
C TYR A 11 -0.26 -11.26 -17.18
N LYS A 12 -1.27 -10.40 -17.06
CA LYS A 12 -1.66 -9.82 -15.79
C LYS A 12 -2.27 -10.92 -14.91
N ARG A 13 -1.86 -10.98 -13.66
CA ARG A 13 -2.36 -11.93 -12.68
C ARG A 13 -2.94 -11.20 -11.48
N GLN A 14 -3.85 -11.89 -10.76
CA GLN A 14 -4.27 -11.42 -9.44
C GLN A 14 -3.06 -11.20 -8.55
N ASP A 15 -3.17 -10.24 -7.63
CA ASP A 15 -2.17 -9.83 -6.65
C ASP A 15 -0.91 -9.15 -7.24
N MET A 16 -0.87 -8.86 -8.53
CA MET A 16 0.15 -7.96 -9.07
C MET A 16 -0.04 -6.54 -8.53
N ASN A 17 1.04 -5.92 -8.09
CA ASN A 17 1.01 -4.56 -7.58
C ASN A 17 0.93 -3.54 -8.72
N VAL A 18 0.23 -2.45 -8.47
CA VAL A 18 0.05 -1.36 -9.43
C VAL A 18 0.63 -0.08 -8.85
N ILE A 19 1.49 0.56 -9.62
CA ILE A 19 2.17 1.80 -9.23
C ILE A 19 1.94 2.91 -10.26
N ALA A 20 2.08 4.15 -9.82
CA ALA A 20 2.18 5.33 -10.67
C ALA A 20 3.40 6.14 -10.22
N GLY A 21 4.37 6.31 -11.12
CA GLY A 21 5.68 6.79 -10.72
C GLY A 21 6.33 5.81 -9.73
N ASN A 22 6.70 6.30 -8.55
CA ASN A 22 7.23 5.47 -7.46
C ASN A 22 6.19 5.16 -6.37
N GLY A 23 4.94 5.59 -6.57
CA GLY A 23 3.88 5.48 -5.57
C GLY A 23 2.95 4.28 -5.78
N LEU A 24 2.47 3.72 -4.68
CA LEU A 24 1.53 2.62 -4.69
C LEU A 24 0.13 3.10 -5.08
N VAL A 25 -0.43 2.52 -6.13
CA VAL A 25 -1.84 2.73 -6.55
C VAL A 25 -2.74 1.67 -5.92
N GLY A 26 -2.38 0.41 -6.00
CA GLY A 26 -3.20 -0.68 -5.52
C GLY A 26 -2.73 -2.05 -5.97
N ILE A 27 -3.68 -2.96 -6.08
CA ILE A 27 -3.43 -4.36 -6.39
C ILE A 27 -4.48 -4.88 -7.36
N VAL A 28 -4.06 -5.74 -8.29
CA VAL A 28 -4.97 -6.40 -9.23
C VAL A 28 -5.79 -7.44 -8.46
N TYR A 29 -7.11 -7.37 -8.55
CA TYR A 29 -8.00 -8.31 -7.88
C TYR A 29 -8.84 -9.18 -8.83
N ASP A 30 -8.95 -8.77 -10.09
CA ASP A 30 -9.68 -9.53 -11.11
C ASP A 30 -9.05 -9.29 -12.48
N VAL A 31 -8.98 -10.32 -13.29
CA VAL A 31 -8.33 -10.30 -14.61
C VAL A 31 -9.25 -10.92 -15.65
N SER A 32 -9.42 -10.22 -16.76
CA SER A 32 -10.05 -10.74 -17.98
C SER A 32 -9.03 -10.81 -19.12
N SER A 33 -9.45 -11.25 -20.31
CA SER A 33 -8.56 -11.44 -21.47
C SER A 33 -7.85 -10.15 -21.92
N HIS A 34 -8.45 -8.98 -21.69
CA HIS A 34 -7.93 -7.69 -22.16
C HIS A 34 -7.90 -6.60 -21.09
N THR A 35 -8.42 -6.85 -19.89
CA THR A 35 -8.51 -5.87 -18.82
C THR A 35 -8.17 -6.49 -17.47
N ALA A 36 -7.74 -5.64 -16.55
CA ALA A 36 -7.57 -6.01 -15.16
C ALA A 36 -8.27 -4.98 -14.27
N LYS A 37 -8.94 -5.46 -13.22
CA LYS A 37 -9.53 -4.61 -12.20
C LYS A 37 -8.53 -4.41 -11.07
N VAL A 38 -8.35 -3.17 -10.68
CA VAL A 38 -7.41 -2.77 -9.62
C VAL A 38 -8.19 -2.24 -8.43
N ARG A 39 -7.94 -2.83 -7.26
CA ARG A 39 -8.38 -2.24 -5.99
C ARG A 39 -7.33 -1.23 -5.57
N THR A 40 -7.70 0.03 -5.56
CA THR A 40 -6.81 1.11 -5.14
C THR A 40 -6.67 1.14 -3.62
N ILE A 41 -5.58 1.72 -3.12
CA ILE A 41 -5.35 1.86 -1.68
C ILE A 41 -6.32 2.83 -1.01
N ILE A 42 -7.01 3.68 -1.79
CA ILE A 42 -8.04 4.59 -1.28
C ILE A 42 -9.42 3.95 -1.16
N ASN A 43 -9.60 2.74 -1.67
CA ASN A 43 -10.87 2.02 -1.55
C ASN A 43 -11.16 1.72 -0.07
N ASP A 44 -12.43 1.87 0.33
CA ASP A 44 -12.86 1.70 1.73
C ASP A 44 -12.57 0.31 2.30
N THR A 45 -12.41 -0.70 1.45
CA THR A 45 -12.05 -2.07 1.86
C THR A 45 -10.56 -2.33 1.88
N SER A 46 -9.73 -1.36 1.49
CA SER A 46 -8.28 -1.54 1.41
C SER A 46 -7.62 -1.37 2.78
N MET A 47 -6.78 -2.33 3.11
CA MET A 47 -5.86 -2.27 4.27
C MET A 47 -4.47 -2.65 3.78
N VAL A 48 -3.53 -1.73 3.92
CA VAL A 48 -2.15 -1.94 3.47
C VAL A 48 -1.23 -2.01 4.68
N SER A 49 -0.52 -3.13 4.82
CA SER A 49 0.57 -3.23 5.78
C SER A 49 1.73 -2.36 5.32
N ALA A 50 2.06 -1.38 6.13
CA ALA A 50 3.08 -0.38 5.85
C ALA A 50 4.13 -0.33 6.94
N MET A 51 5.22 0.35 6.66
CA MET A 51 6.27 0.63 7.63
C MET A 51 6.85 2.02 7.39
N PHE A 52 7.40 2.61 8.44
CA PHE A 52 8.18 3.83 8.31
C PHE A 52 9.55 3.51 7.72
N LEU A 53 9.91 4.21 6.66
CA LEU A 53 11.15 3.95 5.94
C LEU A 53 12.40 4.06 6.82
N LYS A 54 12.43 5.03 7.74
CA LYS A 54 13.60 5.26 8.61
C LYS A 54 13.77 4.23 9.72
N THR A 55 12.67 3.79 10.32
CA THR A 55 12.70 3.02 11.57
C THR A 55 12.22 1.59 11.39
N ASN A 56 11.61 1.26 10.26
CA ASN A 56 10.95 -0.01 9.99
C ASN A 56 9.78 -0.33 10.96
N ASP A 57 9.30 0.65 11.71
CA ASP A 57 8.12 0.46 12.55
C ASP A 57 6.89 0.18 11.70
N ALA A 58 6.20 -0.90 12.03
CA ALA A 58 5.02 -1.34 11.29
C ALA A 58 3.78 -0.51 11.62
N CYS A 59 2.91 -0.38 10.66
CA CYS A 59 1.59 0.24 10.81
C CYS A 59 0.64 -0.28 9.73
N ILE A 60 -0.60 0.17 9.77
CA ILE A 60 -1.62 -0.15 8.77
C ILE A 60 -2.17 1.14 8.18
N VAL A 61 -2.29 1.19 6.87
CA VAL A 61 -2.96 2.27 6.14
C VAL A 61 -4.34 1.79 5.71
N ASN A 62 -5.37 2.46 6.20
CA ASN A 62 -6.75 2.17 5.85
C ASN A 62 -7.21 3.06 4.69
N GLY A 63 -7.79 2.44 3.67
CA GLY A 63 -8.43 3.16 2.58
C GLY A 63 -9.73 3.83 3.04
N SER A 64 -10.00 5.00 2.48
CA SER A 64 -11.25 5.72 2.68
C SER A 64 -11.44 6.74 1.57
N LEU A 65 -12.51 6.60 0.81
CA LEU A 65 -12.89 7.59 -0.19
C LEU A 65 -13.29 8.91 0.45
N ASP A 66 -13.88 8.84 1.63
CA ASP A 66 -14.31 10.03 2.39
C ASP A 66 -13.11 10.88 2.83
N THR A 67 -12.11 10.29 3.49
CA THR A 67 -10.92 11.05 3.90
C THR A 67 -10.06 11.49 2.72
N MET A 68 -10.11 10.78 1.59
CA MET A 68 -9.40 11.18 0.38
C MET A 68 -9.97 12.44 -0.28
N GLU A 69 -11.20 12.82 0.00
CA GLU A 69 -11.71 14.15 -0.38
C GLU A 69 -10.88 15.27 0.27
N ASP A 70 -10.41 15.03 1.50
CA ASP A 70 -9.50 15.92 2.22
C ASP A 70 -8.00 15.63 1.96
N GLY A 71 -7.71 14.66 1.10
CA GLY A 71 -6.36 14.38 0.61
C GLY A 71 -5.52 13.47 1.49
N TYR A 72 -6.11 12.69 2.40
CA TYR A 72 -5.35 11.80 3.28
C TYR A 72 -6.02 10.43 3.49
N LEU A 73 -5.22 9.48 3.94
CA LEU A 73 -5.67 8.19 4.47
C LEU A 73 -5.28 8.08 5.95
N GLU A 74 -6.02 7.26 6.67
CA GLU A 74 -5.77 7.02 8.10
C GLU A 74 -4.67 5.97 8.28
N VAL A 75 -3.74 6.25 9.18
CA VAL A 75 -2.69 5.33 9.62
C VAL A 75 -2.96 4.92 11.06
N VAL A 76 -3.01 3.63 11.31
CA VAL A 76 -3.32 3.07 12.63
C VAL A 76 -2.27 2.03 13.04
N TYR A 77 -2.32 1.65 14.31
CA TYR A 77 -1.44 0.64 14.91
C TYR A 77 0.05 1.00 14.87
N ILE A 78 0.37 2.28 14.96
CA ILE A 78 1.75 2.72 15.17
C ILE A 78 2.09 2.48 16.65
N SER A 79 3.21 1.82 16.93
CA SER A 79 3.66 1.64 18.31
C SER A 79 3.79 2.99 19.03
N LYS A 80 3.30 3.07 20.25
CA LYS A 80 3.47 4.29 21.07
C LYS A 80 4.93 4.66 21.30
N ASP A 81 5.83 3.67 21.26
CA ASP A 81 7.27 3.84 21.49
C ASP A 81 8.04 4.09 20.18
N ALA A 82 7.37 4.08 19.03
CA ALA A 82 7.98 4.35 17.75
C ALA A 82 8.53 5.79 17.70
N LYS A 83 9.77 5.93 17.28
CA LYS A 83 10.45 7.23 17.15
C LYS A 83 10.23 7.80 15.76
N VAL A 84 8.99 8.10 15.47
CA VAL A 84 8.52 8.63 14.19
C VAL A 84 8.03 10.06 14.35
N LYS A 85 8.06 10.83 13.26
CA LYS A 85 7.73 12.25 13.24
C LYS A 85 6.79 12.56 12.08
N ASN A 86 6.06 13.67 12.19
CA ASN A 86 5.38 14.26 11.06
C ASN A 86 6.37 14.54 9.92
N GLY A 87 6.00 14.17 8.70
CA GLY A 87 6.85 14.26 7.52
C GLY A 87 7.61 12.98 7.19
N ASP A 88 7.63 11.99 8.07
CA ASP A 88 8.26 10.70 7.80
C ASP A 88 7.51 9.95 6.69
N GLU A 89 8.27 9.19 5.92
CA GLU A 89 7.77 8.47 4.75
C GLU A 89 7.32 7.06 5.12
N LEU A 90 6.15 6.68 4.57
CA LEU A 90 5.62 5.33 4.64
C LEU A 90 5.86 4.60 3.32
N VAL A 91 6.27 3.35 3.45
CA VAL A 91 6.40 2.41 2.33
C VAL A 91 5.67 1.11 2.66
N THR A 92 5.44 0.27 1.67
CA THR A 92 4.88 -1.06 1.90
C THR A 92 5.81 -1.91 2.75
N SER A 93 5.22 -2.66 3.69
CA SER A 93 5.96 -3.47 4.65
C SER A 93 6.41 -4.81 4.04
N TYR A 94 7.55 -5.29 4.51
CA TYR A 94 8.05 -6.63 4.17
C TYR A 94 7.16 -7.77 4.70
N VAL A 95 6.33 -7.51 5.72
CA VAL A 95 5.42 -8.53 6.27
C VAL A 95 4.12 -8.68 5.47
N SER A 96 3.86 -7.79 4.52
CA SER A 96 2.68 -7.94 3.65
C SER A 96 2.75 -9.23 2.85
N SER A 97 1.64 -9.96 2.81
CA SER A 97 1.53 -11.17 1.98
C SER A 97 1.24 -10.87 0.50
N LYS A 98 0.79 -9.65 0.19
CA LYS A 98 0.30 -9.26 -1.14
C LYS A 98 1.11 -8.15 -1.81
N PHE A 99 1.67 -7.24 -1.02
CA PHE A 99 2.44 -6.11 -1.56
C PHE A 99 3.94 -6.38 -1.49
N ASN A 100 4.63 -6.10 -2.58
CA ASN A 100 6.09 -6.07 -2.58
C ASN A 100 6.57 -4.96 -1.64
N GLU A 101 7.65 -5.21 -0.92
CA GLU A 101 8.15 -4.24 0.07
C GLU A 101 8.77 -2.99 -0.59
N GLY A 102 8.75 -1.90 0.14
CA GLY A 102 9.48 -0.70 -0.21
C GLY A 102 8.83 0.21 -1.25
N ILE A 103 7.58 -0.05 -1.63
CA ILE A 103 6.84 0.84 -2.53
C ILE A 103 6.34 2.04 -1.72
N THR A 104 6.63 3.24 -2.18
CA THR A 104 6.25 4.48 -1.49
C THR A 104 4.74 4.64 -1.42
N ILE A 105 4.23 4.93 -0.24
CA ILE A 105 2.82 5.26 -0.02
C ILE A 105 2.64 6.77 0.09
N GLY A 106 3.32 7.41 1.02
CA GLY A 106 3.23 8.85 1.24
C GLY A 106 3.94 9.31 2.49
N LYS A 107 3.64 10.54 2.91
CA LYS A 107 4.21 11.16 4.10
C LYS A 107 3.14 11.33 5.17
N VAL A 108 3.53 11.11 6.43
CA VAL A 108 2.63 11.21 7.57
C VAL A 108 2.52 12.63 8.11
N SER A 109 1.36 12.92 8.66
CA SER A 109 1.06 14.14 9.40
C SER A 109 0.08 13.82 10.54
N ASP A 110 -0.17 14.80 11.40
CA ASP A 110 -1.13 14.68 12.49
C ASP A 110 -0.92 13.44 13.37
N LEU A 111 0.34 13.15 13.68
CA LEU A 111 0.74 12.04 14.54
C LEU A 111 0.29 12.31 15.98
N LYS A 112 -0.48 11.38 16.56
CA LYS A 112 -1.01 11.50 17.91
C LYS A 112 -1.26 10.15 18.55
N LEU A 113 -1.37 10.09 19.88
CA LEU A 113 -1.88 8.93 20.58
C LEU A 113 -3.37 8.70 20.25
N ASP A 114 -3.77 7.46 20.11
CA ASP A 114 -5.18 7.12 19.95
C ASP A 114 -5.96 7.31 21.27
N SER A 115 -7.27 7.10 21.22
CA SER A 115 -8.14 7.24 22.39
C SER A 115 -7.81 6.25 23.51
N THR A 116 -7.25 5.10 23.18
CA THR A 116 -6.85 4.06 24.16
C THR A 116 -5.49 4.32 24.77
N LYS A 117 -4.68 5.23 24.20
CA LYS A 117 -3.29 5.53 24.58
C LYS A 117 -2.33 4.33 24.49
N LEU A 118 -2.71 3.30 23.75
CA LEU A 118 -1.89 2.09 23.52
C LEU A 118 -1.09 2.17 22.23
N THR A 119 -1.62 2.88 21.24
CA THR A 119 -0.99 3.08 19.93
C THR A 119 -1.06 4.54 19.52
N LYS A 120 -0.35 4.87 18.45
CA LYS A 120 -0.46 6.15 17.77
C LYS A 120 -1.24 5.99 16.46
N THR A 121 -1.89 7.06 16.06
CA THR A 121 -2.49 7.22 14.75
C THR A 121 -1.87 8.39 14.02
N ALA A 122 -2.01 8.42 12.72
CA ALA A 122 -1.57 9.53 11.87
C ALA A 122 -2.44 9.61 10.63
N LYS A 123 -2.22 10.65 9.85
CA LYS A 123 -2.72 10.78 8.48
C LYS A 123 -1.57 10.60 7.53
N VAL A 124 -1.78 9.96 6.40
CA VAL A 124 -0.80 9.86 5.31
C VAL A 124 -1.36 10.56 4.08
N THR A 125 -0.57 11.46 3.51
CA THR A 125 -0.87 12.06 2.20
C THR A 125 -0.20 11.21 1.14
N PRO A 126 -0.97 10.47 0.31
CA PRO A 126 -0.39 9.65 -0.75
C PRO A 126 0.44 10.48 -1.73
N VAL A 127 1.55 9.90 -2.22
CA VAL A 127 2.35 10.54 -3.28
C VAL A 127 1.67 10.44 -4.64
N VAL A 128 0.76 9.48 -4.80
CA VAL A 128 -0.01 9.30 -6.03
C VAL A 128 -1.16 10.28 -6.06
N ASP A 129 -1.31 10.98 -7.18
CA ASP A 129 -2.48 11.82 -7.45
C ASP A 129 -3.63 10.98 -8.02
N PHE A 130 -4.48 10.47 -7.14
CA PHE A 130 -5.61 9.61 -7.51
C PHE A 130 -6.70 10.34 -8.31
N LYS A 131 -6.76 11.66 -8.23
CA LYS A 131 -7.74 12.45 -9.01
C LYS A 131 -7.35 12.59 -10.48
N HIS A 132 -6.05 12.48 -10.79
CA HIS A 132 -5.50 12.74 -12.12
C HIS A 132 -4.62 11.59 -12.62
N LEU A 133 -4.96 10.35 -12.25
CA LEU A 133 -4.26 9.18 -12.76
C LEU A 133 -4.42 9.09 -14.28
N LYS A 134 -3.28 9.08 -14.99
CA LYS A 134 -3.24 8.93 -16.44
C LYS A 134 -2.65 7.60 -16.85
N GLU A 135 -1.54 7.23 -16.24
CA GLU A 135 -0.80 6.00 -16.55
C GLU A 135 -0.45 5.27 -15.26
N VAL A 136 -0.58 3.97 -15.29
CA VAL A 136 -0.17 3.09 -14.21
C VAL A 136 0.71 1.97 -14.77
N LEU A 137 1.62 1.48 -13.95
CA LEU A 137 2.45 0.33 -14.26
C LEU A 137 2.04 -0.84 -13.37
N VAL A 138 1.97 -2.02 -13.97
CA VAL A 138 1.71 -3.26 -13.23
C VAL A 138 3.04 -3.97 -13.01
N ILE A 139 3.37 -4.24 -11.75
CA ILE A 139 4.55 -5.01 -11.38
C ILE A 139 4.22 -6.49 -11.59
N THR A 140 4.90 -7.13 -12.53
CA THR A 140 4.62 -8.52 -12.92
C THR A 140 5.14 -9.55 -11.92
N ASP A 141 6.12 -9.18 -11.10
CA ASP A 141 6.63 -10.04 -10.03
C ASP A 141 5.68 -10.03 -8.84
N LEU A 142 5.11 -11.19 -8.55
CA LEU A 142 4.27 -11.36 -7.36
C LEU A 142 5.12 -11.36 -6.10
N LYS A 143 4.52 -10.91 -4.99
CA LYS A 143 5.13 -11.04 -3.68
C LYS A 143 5.38 -12.53 -3.40
N LYS A 144 6.65 -12.88 -3.19
CA LYS A 144 7.03 -14.22 -2.75
C LYS A 144 6.71 -14.35 -1.26
N THR A 145 5.74 -15.22 -0.93
CA THR A 145 5.57 -15.67 0.44
C THR A 145 6.67 -16.67 0.74
N LYS A 146 7.44 -16.45 1.79
CA LYS A 146 8.31 -17.51 2.31
C LYS A 146 7.41 -18.62 2.81
N ASN A 147 7.37 -19.74 2.10
CA ASN A 147 6.79 -20.96 2.63
C ASN A 147 7.66 -21.39 3.80
N LEU A 148 7.08 -21.38 5.01
CA LEU A 148 7.71 -21.91 6.22
C LEU A 148 7.92 -23.44 6.16
N ASP A 149 7.55 -24.07 5.04
CA ASP A 149 7.58 -25.53 4.86
C ASP A 149 8.92 -26.07 4.33
N GLU A 150 9.91 -25.23 4.04
CA GLU A 150 11.20 -25.68 3.54
C GLU A 150 12.30 -25.88 4.60
N GLU A 151 12.03 -25.57 5.87
CA GLU A 151 13.05 -25.75 6.94
C GLU A 151 12.95 -27.10 7.71
N THR A 152 12.16 -28.06 7.24
CA THR A 152 12.03 -29.37 7.90
C THR A 152 12.53 -30.52 7.02
N LYS A 153 13.56 -30.33 6.21
CA LYS A 153 14.29 -31.42 5.55
C LYS A 153 15.78 -31.24 5.65
N GLU A 154 16.27 -31.45 6.83
CA GLU A 154 17.64 -31.98 7.05
C GLU A 154 17.57 -33.15 8.02
#